data_9f1d0c787ea61a4a5f52899ecb9bcd28
#
_entry.id   9f1d0c787ea61a4a5f52899ecb9bcd28
#
_cell.length_a   1.000
_cell.length_b   1.000
_cell.length_c   1.000
_cell.angle_alpha   90.00
_cell.angle_beta   90.00
_cell.angle_gamma   90.00
#
_symmetry.space_group_name_H-M   'P 1'
#
loop_
_entity.id
_entity.type
_entity.pdbx_description
1 polymer ?
#
loop_
_entity_poly.entity_id
_entity_poly.type
_entity_poly.pdbx_seq_one_letter_code
_entity_poly.pdbx_strand_id
1 'polypeptide(L)'
;MQRLIQDFSIPAVFAGFITFLIGISVSAVLVIQGAQSLGANTAQISSWFWALGLAIGLSGLILSWKYKYPVATAWSTPGIALIIASTGHYDLYEAIGAFLVCGIAIAIVGFSGIFLKLLAHIPQSLTCAMLAGILLKFGIQIFSSMQTYLGFILSMLLIYLVSKRLFPRYSIVLTVILGAIICPFFIEFQLHSITWSLAQPVWMQPAFSWSALLGLALPLFVINMTSQNLPGIAMIKSYGYQPHVNQLVGWTGVAHTIFAPFGCFSVNLAAISAAVSLDDQVHPDPAKRYIAGISCGVFYILMGLFAATLVSLLMSFPQIFIVALAGIALFATISHNVALAFANVEEREAALLTFLCSASGVQFWGIGSAFWGLILGIFVLILFRLKLKK
;
A
#
# COMPACT_ATOMS: atom_id res chain seq x y z
N MET A 1 -25.50 -13.66 15.39
CA MET A 1 -25.53 -12.42 16.20
C MET A 1 -25.18 -12.67 17.66
N GLN A 2 -25.83 -13.60 18.37
CA GLN A 2 -25.54 -13.90 19.79
C GLN A 2 -24.05 -14.23 20.07
N ARG A 3 -23.38 -15.04 19.22
CA ARG A 3 -21.95 -15.35 19.38
C ARG A 3 -21.03 -14.13 19.22
N LEU A 4 -21.35 -13.18 18.33
CA LEU A 4 -20.57 -11.95 18.19
C LEU A 4 -20.58 -11.11 19.47
N ILE A 5 -21.71 -11.06 20.17
CA ILE A 5 -21.83 -10.33 21.44
C ILE A 5 -21.04 -11.03 22.54
N GLN A 6 -21.03 -12.37 22.54
CA GLN A 6 -20.29 -13.18 23.52
C GLN A 6 -18.77 -13.14 23.30
N ASP A 7 -18.32 -13.00 22.04
CA ASP A 7 -16.91 -12.90 21.67
C ASP A 7 -16.37 -11.46 21.72
N PHE A 8 -17.27 -10.47 21.91
CA PHE A 8 -16.91 -9.06 21.95
C PHE A 8 -15.97 -8.75 23.11
N SER A 9 -14.86 -8.06 22.83
CA SER A 9 -13.95 -7.54 23.87
C SER A 9 -13.46 -6.15 23.48
N ILE A 10 -13.37 -5.26 24.46
CA ILE A 10 -12.85 -3.90 24.26
C ILE A 10 -11.41 -3.91 23.74
N PRO A 11 -10.48 -4.75 24.27
CA PRO A 11 -9.13 -4.85 23.73
C PRO A 11 -9.10 -5.24 22.25
N ALA A 12 -9.99 -6.14 21.80
CA ALA A 12 -10.05 -6.52 20.38
C ALA A 12 -10.55 -5.37 19.50
N VAL A 13 -11.54 -4.60 19.93
CA VAL A 13 -12.01 -3.41 19.21
C VAL A 13 -10.88 -2.39 19.12
N PHE A 14 -10.20 -2.13 20.22
CA PHE A 14 -9.07 -1.19 20.27
C PHE A 14 -7.90 -1.65 19.37
N ALA A 15 -7.57 -2.94 19.39
CA ALA A 15 -6.55 -3.51 18.49
C ALA A 15 -6.93 -3.32 17.00
N GLY A 16 -8.20 -3.52 16.64
CA GLY A 16 -8.71 -3.24 15.30
C GLY A 16 -8.59 -1.77 14.92
N PHE A 17 -8.90 -0.86 15.85
CA PHE A 17 -8.71 0.58 15.66
C PHE A 17 -7.23 0.95 15.43
N ILE A 18 -6.32 0.41 16.24
CA ILE A 18 -4.87 0.63 16.07
C ILE A 18 -4.37 0.07 14.73
N THR A 19 -4.84 -1.11 14.33
CA THR A 19 -4.53 -1.72 13.03
C THR A 19 -4.94 -0.79 11.88
N PHE A 20 -6.14 -0.23 11.95
CA PHE A 20 -6.65 0.78 11.01
C PHE A 20 -5.78 2.05 11.02
N LEU A 21 -5.49 2.62 12.20
CA LEU A 21 -4.69 3.84 12.31
C LEU A 21 -3.29 3.67 11.70
N ILE A 22 -2.62 2.55 11.97
CA ILE A 22 -1.33 2.26 11.37
C ILE A 22 -1.45 2.17 9.85
N GLY A 23 -2.47 1.47 9.35
CA GLY A 23 -2.70 1.30 7.92
C GLY A 23 -2.91 2.62 7.17
N ILE A 24 -3.73 3.51 7.71
CA ILE A 24 -4.03 4.80 7.07
C ILE A 24 -2.87 5.80 7.20
N SER A 25 -2.24 5.88 8.37
CA SER A 25 -1.23 6.91 8.67
C SER A 25 0.00 6.80 7.79
N VAL A 26 0.36 5.57 7.36
CA VAL A 26 1.57 5.33 6.57
C VAL A 26 1.45 5.90 5.15
N SER A 27 0.26 5.92 4.56
CA SER A 27 0.15 6.17 3.12
C SER A 27 -1.09 6.91 2.63
N ALA A 28 -1.94 7.43 3.50
CA ALA A 28 -3.11 8.21 3.06
C ALA A 28 -2.71 9.41 2.20
N VAL A 29 -1.65 10.09 2.59
CA VAL A 29 -1.09 11.21 1.85
C VAL A 29 -0.58 10.79 0.46
N LEU A 30 0.04 9.61 0.35
CA LEU A 30 0.47 9.05 -0.93
C LEU A 30 -0.73 8.76 -1.85
N VAL A 31 -1.87 8.32 -1.29
CA VAL A 31 -3.10 8.09 -2.08
C VAL A 31 -3.58 9.40 -2.72
N ILE A 32 -3.55 10.51 -1.98
CA ILE A 32 -3.88 11.83 -2.55
C ILE A 32 -2.91 12.19 -3.67
N GLN A 33 -1.59 12.07 -3.43
CA GLN A 33 -0.57 12.36 -4.44
C GLN A 33 -0.73 11.48 -5.68
N GLY A 34 -1.01 10.19 -5.51
CA GLY A 34 -1.22 9.25 -6.61
C GLY A 34 -2.43 9.61 -7.45
N ALA A 35 -3.54 9.94 -6.84
CA ALA A 35 -4.73 10.38 -7.57
C ALA A 35 -4.49 11.73 -8.30
N GLN A 36 -3.85 12.69 -7.62
CA GLN A 36 -3.47 13.98 -8.22
C GLN A 36 -2.51 13.81 -9.40
N SER A 37 -1.56 12.90 -9.30
CA SER A 37 -0.57 12.64 -10.35
C SER A 37 -1.20 12.11 -11.66
N LEU A 38 -2.39 11.52 -11.56
CA LEU A 38 -3.20 11.07 -12.70
C LEU A 38 -4.24 12.13 -13.15
N GLY A 39 -4.23 13.33 -12.55
CA GLY A 39 -5.16 14.40 -12.89
C GLY A 39 -6.53 14.32 -12.20
N ALA A 40 -6.68 13.54 -11.15
CA ALA A 40 -7.94 13.42 -10.41
C ALA A 40 -8.29 14.73 -9.69
N ASN A 41 -9.54 15.16 -9.79
CA ASN A 41 -10.08 16.29 -9.03
C ASN A 41 -10.46 15.86 -7.59
N THR A 42 -10.79 16.82 -6.73
CA THR A 42 -11.09 16.56 -5.31
C THR A 42 -12.23 15.57 -5.09
N ALA A 43 -13.28 15.60 -5.93
CA ALA A 43 -14.38 14.66 -5.84
C ALA A 43 -13.94 13.23 -6.20
N GLN A 44 -13.10 13.08 -7.23
CA GLN A 44 -12.52 11.80 -7.62
C GLN A 44 -11.56 11.27 -6.55
N ILE A 45 -10.73 12.12 -5.94
CA ILE A 45 -9.86 11.75 -4.81
C ILE A 45 -10.69 11.25 -3.63
N SER A 46 -11.77 11.95 -3.29
CA SER A 46 -12.71 11.52 -2.25
C SER A 46 -13.33 10.15 -2.58
N SER A 47 -13.70 9.93 -3.86
CA SER A 47 -14.18 8.63 -4.34
C SER A 47 -13.15 7.52 -4.20
N TRP A 48 -11.85 7.78 -4.42
CA TRP A 48 -10.80 6.80 -4.19
C TRP A 48 -10.77 6.33 -2.73
N PHE A 49 -10.80 7.26 -1.77
CA PHE A 49 -10.84 6.89 -0.36
C PHE A 49 -12.14 6.19 0.03
N TRP A 50 -13.28 6.59 -0.57
CA TRP A 50 -14.54 5.88 -0.41
C TRP A 50 -14.43 4.43 -0.89
N ALA A 51 -13.93 4.24 -2.10
CA ALA A 51 -13.77 2.92 -2.71
C ALA A 51 -12.79 2.04 -1.93
N LEU A 52 -11.63 2.57 -1.54
CA LEU A 52 -10.64 1.88 -0.73
C LEU A 52 -11.20 1.52 0.64
N GLY A 53 -11.88 2.47 1.30
CA GLY A 53 -12.47 2.26 2.62
C GLY A 53 -13.51 1.13 2.62
N LEU A 54 -14.41 1.12 1.62
CA LEU A 54 -15.42 0.07 1.50
C LEU A 54 -14.82 -1.26 1.06
N ALA A 55 -13.95 -1.26 0.04
CA ALA A 55 -13.35 -2.50 -0.47
C ALA A 55 -12.50 -3.21 0.60
N ILE A 56 -11.66 -2.48 1.30
CA ILE A 56 -10.82 -2.98 2.39
C ILE A 56 -11.69 -3.34 3.59
N GLY A 57 -12.56 -2.43 4.01
CA GLY A 57 -13.38 -2.64 5.18
C GLY A 57 -14.31 -3.84 5.06
N LEU A 58 -15.04 -3.97 3.94
CA LEU A 58 -15.93 -5.10 3.71
C LEU A 58 -15.17 -6.41 3.56
N SER A 59 -14.06 -6.45 2.80
CA SER A 59 -13.27 -7.67 2.63
C SER A 59 -12.68 -8.13 3.96
N GLY A 60 -12.05 -7.26 4.74
CA GLY A 60 -11.47 -7.59 6.04
C GLY A 60 -12.53 -8.06 7.05
N LEU A 61 -13.66 -7.37 7.13
CA LEU A 61 -14.79 -7.71 8.01
C LEU A 61 -15.38 -9.08 7.65
N ILE A 62 -15.74 -9.28 6.38
CA ILE A 62 -16.39 -10.52 5.93
C ILE A 62 -15.46 -11.72 6.09
N LEU A 63 -14.20 -11.58 5.71
CA LEU A 63 -13.23 -12.67 5.78
C LEU A 63 -12.90 -13.01 7.25
N SER A 64 -12.74 -12.02 8.12
CA SER A 64 -12.54 -12.25 9.55
C SER A 64 -13.74 -12.96 10.19
N TRP A 65 -14.95 -12.51 9.88
CA TRP A 65 -16.18 -13.15 10.38
C TRP A 65 -16.35 -14.58 9.90
N LYS A 66 -16.05 -14.82 8.60
CA LYS A 66 -16.20 -16.12 7.97
C LYS A 66 -15.20 -17.16 8.51
N TYR A 67 -13.91 -16.78 8.61
CA TYR A 67 -12.83 -17.71 8.93
C TYR A 67 -12.46 -17.75 10.41
N LYS A 68 -13.02 -16.87 11.24
CA LYS A 68 -12.82 -16.82 12.70
C LYS A 68 -11.37 -16.62 13.13
N TYR A 69 -10.59 -15.87 12.34
CA TYR A 69 -9.30 -15.30 12.70
C TYR A 69 -9.18 -13.90 12.10
N PRO A 70 -8.31 -13.02 12.65
CA PRO A 70 -8.17 -11.66 12.13
C PRO A 70 -7.63 -11.69 10.71
N VAL A 71 -8.41 -11.14 9.75
CA VAL A 71 -7.98 -10.89 8.38
C VAL A 71 -7.98 -9.39 8.18
N ALA A 72 -6.84 -8.77 8.46
CA ALA A 72 -6.67 -7.36 8.15
C ALA A 72 -6.35 -7.22 6.66
N THR A 73 -7.10 -6.39 5.97
CA THR A 73 -6.86 -5.98 4.58
C THR A 73 -6.41 -4.53 4.54
N ALA A 74 -5.67 -4.14 3.51
CA ALA A 74 -5.14 -2.80 3.31
C ALA A 74 -4.88 -2.54 1.83
N TRP A 75 -4.69 -1.26 1.47
CA TRP A 75 -4.14 -0.91 0.16
C TRP A 75 -2.62 -1.12 0.12
N SER A 76 -2.05 -1.08 -1.08
CA SER A 76 -0.61 -1.24 -1.31
C SER A 76 0.11 0.10 -1.27
N THR A 77 0.89 0.36 -0.22
CA THR A 77 1.79 1.53 -0.18
C THR A 77 2.82 1.52 -1.31
N PRO A 78 3.49 0.38 -1.64
CA PRO A 78 4.33 0.33 -2.84
C PRO A 78 3.55 0.51 -4.15
N GLY A 79 2.30 0.04 -4.19
CA GLY A 79 1.45 0.20 -5.38
C GLY A 79 1.10 1.65 -5.65
N ILE A 80 0.75 2.44 -4.63
CA ILE A 80 0.48 3.87 -4.83
C ILE A 80 1.76 4.61 -5.21
N ALA A 81 2.92 4.23 -4.70
CA ALA A 81 4.19 4.82 -5.11
C ALA A 81 4.53 4.52 -6.57
N LEU A 82 4.20 3.32 -7.09
CA LEU A 82 4.28 3.01 -8.51
C LEU A 82 3.38 3.94 -9.34
N ILE A 83 2.15 4.18 -8.89
CA ILE A 83 1.21 5.10 -9.57
C ILE A 83 1.81 6.49 -9.66
N ILE A 84 2.34 7.03 -8.55
CA ILE A 84 2.99 8.35 -8.54
C ILE A 84 4.22 8.37 -9.48
N ALA A 85 5.02 7.31 -9.48
CA ALA A 85 6.20 7.21 -10.36
C ALA A 85 5.82 7.14 -11.86
N SER A 86 4.57 6.79 -12.15
CA SER A 86 4.01 6.74 -13.51
C SER A 86 3.35 8.06 -13.96
N THR A 87 3.56 9.15 -13.22
CA THR A 87 3.00 10.48 -13.53
C THR A 87 3.34 10.90 -14.97
N GLY A 88 2.33 11.37 -15.71
CA GLY A 88 2.47 11.81 -17.09
C GLY A 88 2.54 10.70 -18.14
N HIS A 89 2.49 9.42 -17.74
CA HIS A 89 2.51 8.28 -18.65
C HIS A 89 1.12 7.80 -19.05
N TYR A 90 0.16 7.89 -18.12
CA TYR A 90 -1.22 7.42 -18.29
C TYR A 90 -2.17 8.49 -17.78
N ASP A 91 -3.34 8.57 -18.39
CA ASP A 91 -4.42 9.35 -17.82
C ASP A 91 -5.17 8.60 -16.71
N LEU A 92 -6.07 9.30 -16.02
CA LEU A 92 -6.85 8.73 -14.92
C LEU A 92 -7.66 7.50 -15.37
N TYR A 93 -8.28 7.55 -16.55
CA TYR A 93 -9.18 6.51 -17.03
C TYR A 93 -8.42 5.25 -17.48
N GLU A 94 -7.23 5.42 -18.07
CA GLU A 94 -6.31 4.32 -18.38
C GLU A 94 -5.79 3.64 -17.10
N ALA A 95 -5.48 4.42 -16.07
CA ALA A 95 -5.09 3.90 -14.77
C ALA A 95 -6.24 3.11 -14.11
N ILE A 96 -7.49 3.59 -14.19
CA ILE A 96 -8.67 2.86 -13.72
C ILE A 96 -8.83 1.54 -14.47
N GLY A 97 -8.62 1.53 -15.80
CA GLY A 97 -8.61 0.30 -16.59
C GLY A 97 -7.52 -0.68 -16.13
N ALA A 98 -6.32 -0.19 -15.82
CA ALA A 98 -5.23 -0.98 -15.28
C ALA A 98 -5.55 -1.55 -13.89
N PHE A 99 -6.21 -0.78 -13.00
CA PHE A 99 -6.65 -1.25 -11.68
C PHE A 99 -7.68 -2.38 -11.82
N LEU A 100 -8.65 -2.21 -12.72
CA LEU A 100 -9.67 -3.23 -12.99
C LEU A 100 -9.03 -4.55 -13.44
N VAL A 101 -8.13 -4.50 -14.42
CA VAL A 101 -7.42 -5.69 -14.93
C VAL A 101 -6.55 -6.33 -13.86
N CYS A 102 -5.85 -5.52 -13.04
CA CYS A 102 -5.08 -6.00 -11.90
C CYS A 102 -5.97 -6.75 -10.90
N GLY A 103 -7.12 -6.20 -10.53
CA GLY A 103 -8.07 -6.84 -9.62
C GLY A 103 -8.59 -8.17 -10.14
N ILE A 104 -8.97 -8.22 -11.43
CA ILE A 104 -9.42 -9.45 -12.11
C ILE A 104 -8.30 -10.50 -12.10
N ALA A 105 -7.06 -10.12 -12.43
CA ALA A 105 -5.92 -11.03 -12.41
C ALA A 105 -5.66 -11.60 -11.00
N ILE A 106 -5.75 -10.76 -9.95
CA ILE A 106 -5.64 -11.20 -8.55
C ILE A 106 -6.75 -12.20 -8.20
N ALA A 107 -8.00 -11.92 -8.58
CA ALA A 107 -9.13 -12.81 -8.32
C ALA A 107 -8.94 -14.17 -9.00
N ILE A 108 -8.58 -14.17 -10.29
CA ILE A 108 -8.34 -15.41 -11.06
C ILE A 108 -7.20 -16.22 -10.42
N VAL A 109 -6.06 -15.62 -10.15
CA VAL A 109 -4.90 -16.30 -9.55
C VAL A 109 -5.22 -16.79 -8.14
N GLY A 110 -5.96 -16.02 -7.36
CA GLY A 110 -6.40 -16.43 -6.03
C GLY A 110 -7.27 -17.68 -6.07
N PHE A 111 -8.38 -17.66 -6.81
CA PHE A 111 -9.32 -18.78 -6.85
C PHE A 111 -8.79 -20.01 -7.61
N SER A 112 -7.91 -19.83 -8.59
CA SER A 112 -7.33 -20.97 -9.33
C SER A 112 -6.38 -21.82 -8.50
N GLY A 113 -5.91 -21.35 -7.34
CA GLY A 113 -4.97 -22.07 -6.49
C GLY A 113 -3.52 -22.06 -6.99
N ILE A 114 -3.24 -21.36 -8.09
CA ILE A 114 -1.88 -21.27 -8.63
C ILE A 114 -1.02 -20.20 -7.96
N PHE A 115 -1.57 -19.42 -7.03
CA PHE A 115 -0.91 -18.29 -6.37
C PHE A 115 0.50 -18.62 -5.89
N LEU A 116 0.65 -19.66 -5.03
CA LEU A 116 1.96 -20.04 -4.50
C LEU A 116 2.91 -20.58 -5.59
N LYS A 117 2.37 -21.29 -6.59
CA LYS A 117 3.17 -21.79 -7.72
C LYS A 117 3.69 -20.64 -8.58
N LEU A 118 2.83 -19.65 -8.87
CA LEU A 118 3.22 -18.48 -9.65
C LEU A 118 4.33 -17.69 -8.95
N LEU A 119 4.18 -17.45 -7.64
CA LEU A 119 5.18 -16.73 -6.85
C LEU A 119 6.54 -17.44 -6.79
N ALA A 120 6.57 -18.77 -6.80
CA ALA A 120 7.81 -19.52 -6.82
C ALA A 120 8.67 -19.26 -8.09
N HIS A 121 8.07 -18.76 -9.16
CA HIS A 121 8.77 -18.43 -10.41
C HIS A 121 9.21 -16.96 -10.51
N ILE A 122 8.72 -16.09 -9.61
CA ILE A 122 9.11 -14.68 -9.61
C ILE A 122 10.25 -14.49 -8.60
N PRO A 123 11.48 -14.17 -9.03
CA PRO A 123 12.60 -13.98 -8.13
C PRO A 123 12.32 -12.81 -7.18
N GLN A 124 12.39 -13.06 -5.87
CA GLN A 124 12.15 -12.04 -4.85
C GLN A 124 13.16 -10.89 -4.94
N SER A 125 14.41 -11.19 -5.28
CA SER A 125 15.45 -10.21 -5.50
C SER A 125 15.05 -9.14 -6.52
N LEU A 126 14.49 -9.55 -7.68
CA LEU A 126 14.08 -8.62 -8.73
C LEU A 126 12.88 -7.78 -8.34
N THR A 127 11.86 -8.39 -7.70
CA THR A 127 10.69 -7.63 -7.27
C THR A 127 11.02 -6.63 -6.17
N CYS A 128 11.90 -6.99 -5.25
CA CYS A 128 12.40 -6.07 -4.22
C CYS A 128 13.30 -4.99 -4.84
N ALA A 129 14.14 -5.32 -5.80
CA ALA A 129 14.97 -4.35 -6.53
C ALA A 129 14.12 -3.33 -7.29
N MET A 130 13.09 -3.79 -8.02
CA MET A 130 12.14 -2.94 -8.71
C MET A 130 11.46 -1.96 -7.74
N LEU A 131 10.96 -2.47 -6.61
CA LEU A 131 10.32 -1.64 -5.60
C LEU A 131 11.28 -0.63 -4.99
N ALA A 132 12.47 -1.06 -4.58
CA ALA A 132 13.49 -0.16 -4.04
C ALA A 132 13.82 0.96 -5.02
N GLY A 133 13.95 0.65 -6.32
CA GLY A 133 14.18 1.63 -7.38
C GLY A 133 13.06 2.66 -7.50
N ILE A 134 11.80 2.21 -7.56
CA ILE A 134 10.63 3.09 -7.64
C ILE A 134 10.58 4.02 -6.41
N LEU A 135 10.78 3.46 -5.21
CA LEU A 135 10.64 4.17 -3.95
C LEU A 135 11.80 5.13 -3.66
N LEU A 136 12.96 4.94 -4.29
CA LEU A 136 14.16 5.74 -4.06
C LEU A 136 13.93 7.24 -4.26
N LYS A 137 13.14 7.62 -5.25
CA LYS A 137 12.81 9.03 -5.55
C LYS A 137 12.17 9.73 -4.36
N PHE A 138 11.28 9.06 -3.62
CA PHE A 138 10.63 9.63 -2.44
C PHE A 138 11.63 9.86 -1.30
N GLY A 139 12.55 8.92 -1.10
CA GLY A 139 13.62 9.07 -0.11
C GLY A 139 14.56 10.24 -0.44
N ILE A 140 14.98 10.36 -1.70
CA ILE A 140 15.84 11.47 -2.18
C ILE A 140 15.12 12.81 -2.07
N GLN A 141 13.82 12.86 -2.38
CA GLN A 141 13.04 14.09 -2.39
C GLN A 141 12.98 14.78 -1.02
N ILE A 142 13.01 14.02 0.08
CA ILE A 142 13.10 14.61 1.44
C ILE A 142 14.36 15.45 1.57
N PHE A 143 15.50 14.87 1.20
CA PHE A 143 16.79 15.55 1.35
C PHE A 143 16.96 16.71 0.39
N SER A 144 16.47 16.59 -0.85
CA SER A 144 16.47 17.75 -1.78
C SER A 144 15.54 18.87 -1.30
N SER A 145 14.43 18.56 -0.64
CA SER A 145 13.53 19.57 -0.05
C SER A 145 14.15 20.32 1.15
N MET A 146 15.22 19.80 1.75
CA MET A 146 15.96 20.51 2.82
C MET A 146 16.60 21.82 2.34
N GLN A 147 16.90 21.94 1.07
CA GLN A 147 17.48 23.18 0.52
C GLN A 147 16.56 24.39 0.75
N THR A 148 15.24 24.17 0.74
CA THR A 148 14.25 25.24 0.92
C THR A 148 13.64 25.24 2.33
N TYR A 149 13.44 24.04 2.94
CA TYR A 149 12.68 23.86 4.17
C TYR A 149 13.50 23.11 5.24
N LEU A 150 14.78 23.50 5.45
CA LEU A 150 15.71 22.78 6.32
C LEU A 150 15.16 22.53 7.73
N GLY A 151 14.70 23.58 8.41
CA GLY A 151 14.22 23.48 9.82
C GLY A 151 13.03 22.54 9.94
N PHE A 152 12.07 22.63 9.03
CA PHE A 152 10.88 21.80 9.04
C PHE A 152 11.22 20.31 8.78
N ILE A 153 11.98 20.03 7.71
CA ILE A 153 12.36 18.65 7.35
C ILE A 153 13.22 17.99 8.44
N LEU A 154 14.19 18.72 9.01
CA LEU A 154 14.98 18.20 10.13
C LEU A 154 14.11 17.89 11.34
N SER A 155 13.17 18.77 11.68
CA SER A 155 12.23 18.52 12.79
C SER A 155 11.37 17.27 12.54
N MET A 156 10.84 17.11 11.34
CA MET A 156 10.07 15.93 10.95
C MET A 156 10.91 14.63 11.05
N LEU A 157 12.16 14.65 10.58
CA LEU A 157 13.08 13.52 10.68
C LEU A 157 13.43 13.20 12.14
N LEU A 158 13.69 14.21 12.97
CA LEU A 158 13.96 14.04 14.40
C LEU A 158 12.76 13.40 15.11
N ILE A 159 11.56 13.94 14.89
CA ILE A 159 10.31 13.36 15.44
C ILE A 159 10.19 11.89 15.05
N TYR A 160 10.40 11.57 13.76
CA TYR A 160 10.33 10.19 13.29
C TYR A 160 11.36 9.29 13.97
N LEU A 161 12.63 9.70 14.03
CA LEU A 161 13.73 8.89 14.59
C LEU A 161 13.53 8.66 16.09
N VAL A 162 13.17 9.71 16.84
CA VAL A 162 12.88 9.61 18.27
C VAL A 162 11.66 8.73 18.52
N SER A 163 10.58 8.94 17.76
CA SER A 163 9.37 8.11 17.85
C SER A 163 9.66 6.65 17.50
N LYS A 164 10.48 6.39 16.49
CA LYS A 164 10.88 5.03 16.09
C LYS A 164 11.71 4.33 17.15
N ARG A 165 12.54 5.08 17.90
CA ARG A 165 13.33 4.54 19.02
C ARG A 165 12.48 4.23 20.24
N LEU A 166 11.57 5.15 20.61
CA LEU A 166 10.78 5.04 21.84
C LEU A 166 9.51 4.22 21.66
N PHE A 167 8.84 4.38 20.52
CA PHE A 167 7.55 3.79 20.20
C PHE A 167 7.53 3.26 18.75
N PRO A 168 8.30 2.21 18.40
CA PRO A 168 8.49 1.75 17.01
C PRO A 168 7.17 1.52 16.27
N ARG A 169 6.18 0.96 16.97
CA ARG A 169 4.85 0.61 16.43
C ARG A 169 4.02 1.83 16.04
N TYR A 170 4.21 2.97 16.71
CA TYR A 170 3.44 4.20 16.54
C TYR A 170 4.25 5.31 15.86
N SER A 171 5.46 5.04 15.41
CA SER A 171 6.40 6.05 14.92
C SER A 171 5.82 6.94 13.83
N ILE A 172 5.13 6.36 12.84
CA ILE A 172 4.51 7.13 11.75
C ILE A 172 3.32 7.93 12.25
N VAL A 173 2.45 7.33 13.08
CA VAL A 173 1.29 8.03 13.67
C VAL A 173 1.75 9.26 14.47
N LEU A 174 2.77 9.08 15.32
CA LEU A 174 3.37 10.18 16.08
C LEU A 174 3.99 11.24 15.17
N THR A 175 4.65 10.82 14.08
CA THR A 175 5.23 11.76 13.11
C THR A 175 4.15 12.58 12.41
N VAL A 176 3.01 11.97 12.06
CA VAL A 176 1.86 12.70 11.48
C VAL A 176 1.32 13.71 12.49
N ILE A 177 1.01 13.29 13.72
CA ILE A 177 0.39 14.16 14.74
C ILE A 177 1.34 15.29 15.13
N LEU A 178 2.56 14.96 15.54
CA LEU A 178 3.53 15.96 15.98
C LEU A 178 3.98 16.85 14.83
N GLY A 179 4.14 16.30 13.65
CA GLY A 179 4.43 17.05 12.43
C GLY A 179 3.35 18.07 12.09
N ALA A 180 2.06 17.68 12.21
CA ALA A 180 0.94 18.59 12.03
C ALA A 180 0.95 19.73 13.06
N ILE A 181 1.31 19.44 14.33
CA ILE A 181 1.39 20.43 15.41
C ILE A 181 2.53 21.43 15.16
N ILE A 182 3.68 20.97 14.68
CA ILE A 182 4.84 21.87 14.45
C ILE A 182 4.75 22.62 13.12
N CYS A 183 3.97 22.14 12.15
CA CYS A 183 3.89 22.72 10.81
C CYS A 183 3.63 24.25 10.82
N PRO A 184 2.68 24.80 11.60
CA PRO A 184 2.40 26.23 11.64
C PRO A 184 3.57 27.10 12.14
N PHE A 185 4.54 26.53 12.85
CA PHE A 185 5.72 27.28 13.33
C PHE A 185 6.78 27.49 12.25
N PHE A 186 6.72 26.73 11.16
CA PHE A 186 7.68 26.78 10.06
C PHE A 186 7.08 27.31 8.77
N ILE A 187 5.78 27.15 8.56
CA ILE A 187 5.10 27.40 7.31
C ILE A 187 3.76 28.06 7.59
N GLU A 188 3.55 29.23 6.99
CA GLU A 188 2.25 29.87 7.04
C GLU A 188 1.28 29.10 6.14
N PHE A 189 0.21 28.58 6.75
CA PHE A 189 -0.90 28.00 6.02
C PHE A 189 -2.22 28.20 6.78
N GLN A 190 -3.30 28.24 6.05
CA GLN A 190 -4.62 28.39 6.63
C GLN A 190 -5.34 27.04 6.63
N LEU A 191 -5.68 26.56 7.82
CA LEU A 191 -6.61 25.45 7.93
C LEU A 191 -7.98 25.95 7.46
N HIS A 192 -8.41 25.52 6.28
CA HIS A 192 -9.77 25.78 5.82
C HIS A 192 -10.75 25.10 6.78
N SER A 193 -11.92 25.70 6.93
CA SER A 193 -12.98 25.13 7.79
C SER A 193 -13.30 23.70 7.33
N ILE A 194 -13.06 22.73 8.22
CA ILE A 194 -13.36 21.33 7.95
C ILE A 194 -14.89 21.18 7.94
N THR A 195 -15.44 20.87 6.77
CA THR A 195 -16.86 20.58 6.63
C THR A 195 -17.08 19.07 6.73
N TRP A 196 -17.93 18.68 7.69
CA TRP A 196 -18.34 17.28 7.79
C TRP A 196 -19.22 16.92 6.60
N SER A 197 -18.73 16.07 5.72
CA SER A 197 -19.45 15.65 4.52
C SER A 197 -19.21 14.17 4.22
N LEU A 198 -20.26 13.50 3.79
CA LEU A 198 -20.16 12.13 3.30
C LEU A 198 -19.54 12.13 1.90
N ALA A 199 -18.69 11.16 1.64
CA ALA A 199 -18.14 10.98 0.31
C ALA A 199 -19.22 10.51 -0.65
N GLN A 200 -19.18 11.05 -1.87
CA GLN A 200 -20.02 10.58 -2.97
C GLN A 200 -19.14 9.77 -3.93
N PRO A 201 -19.56 8.54 -4.27
CA PRO A 201 -18.84 7.74 -5.26
C PRO A 201 -18.90 8.40 -6.64
N VAL A 202 -17.77 8.54 -7.28
CA VAL A 202 -17.65 9.04 -8.65
C VAL A 202 -17.25 7.89 -9.54
N TRP A 203 -18.10 7.56 -10.50
CA TRP A 203 -17.77 6.56 -11.53
C TRP A 203 -16.75 7.14 -12.50
N MET A 204 -15.60 6.47 -12.61
CA MET A 204 -14.57 6.77 -13.59
C MET A 204 -14.56 5.65 -14.64
N GLN A 205 -14.88 6.01 -15.88
CA GLN A 205 -15.01 5.04 -16.97
C GLN A 205 -13.64 4.40 -17.25
N PRO A 206 -13.48 3.05 -17.11
CA PRO A 206 -12.21 2.40 -17.44
C PRO A 206 -11.86 2.54 -18.92
N ALA A 207 -10.64 3.01 -19.21
CA ALA A 207 -10.06 2.98 -20.55
C ALA A 207 -8.91 1.95 -20.58
N PHE A 208 -8.69 1.33 -21.73
CA PHE A 208 -7.70 0.27 -21.85
C PHE A 208 -6.67 0.64 -22.92
N SER A 209 -5.39 0.69 -22.53
CA SER A 209 -4.24 0.81 -23.43
C SER A 209 -3.20 -0.26 -23.09
N TRP A 210 -2.51 -0.76 -24.09
CA TRP A 210 -1.45 -1.75 -23.87
C TRP A 210 -0.33 -1.18 -23.00
N SER A 211 -0.05 0.13 -23.10
CA SER A 211 0.93 0.81 -22.27
C SER A 211 0.57 0.78 -20.79
N ALA A 212 -0.69 1.09 -20.43
CA ALA A 212 -1.16 1.04 -19.05
C ALA A 212 -1.26 -0.40 -18.53
N LEU A 213 -1.65 -1.36 -19.37
CA LEU A 213 -1.74 -2.76 -18.96
C LEU A 213 -0.35 -3.36 -18.65
N LEU A 214 0.65 -3.10 -19.48
CA LEU A 214 2.00 -3.62 -19.26
C LEU A 214 2.81 -2.77 -18.28
N GLY A 215 2.68 -1.44 -18.32
CA GLY A 215 3.48 -0.53 -17.52
C GLY A 215 2.91 -0.23 -16.14
N LEU A 216 1.62 -0.44 -15.91
CA LEU A 216 0.97 -0.18 -14.62
C LEU A 216 0.27 -1.43 -14.05
N ALA A 217 -0.64 -2.09 -14.80
CA ALA A 217 -1.39 -3.22 -14.26
C ALA A 217 -0.48 -4.40 -13.89
N LEU A 218 0.45 -4.79 -14.77
CA LEU A 218 1.34 -5.92 -14.52
C LEU A 218 2.31 -5.66 -13.34
N PRO A 219 3.05 -4.54 -13.27
CA PRO A 219 3.87 -4.25 -12.09
C PRO A 219 3.04 -4.16 -10.80
N LEU A 220 1.86 -3.54 -10.84
CA LEU A 220 0.96 -3.43 -9.69
C LEU A 220 0.50 -4.83 -9.22
N PHE A 221 0.15 -5.73 -10.15
CA PHE A 221 -0.16 -7.12 -9.85
C PHE A 221 1.00 -7.83 -9.16
N VAL A 222 2.23 -7.72 -9.69
CA VAL A 222 3.42 -8.34 -9.11
C VAL A 222 3.66 -7.80 -7.70
N ILE A 223 3.60 -6.48 -7.50
CA ILE A 223 3.74 -5.82 -6.19
C ILE A 223 2.70 -6.36 -5.21
N ASN A 224 1.43 -6.38 -5.60
CA ASN A 224 0.33 -6.83 -4.74
C ASN A 224 0.50 -8.29 -4.32
N MET A 225 1.02 -9.14 -5.21
CA MET A 225 1.24 -10.55 -4.93
C MET A 225 2.44 -10.79 -4.03
N THR A 226 3.59 -10.20 -4.36
CA THR A 226 4.87 -10.50 -3.72
C THR A 226 5.10 -9.71 -2.44
N SER A 227 4.73 -8.42 -2.43
CA SER A 227 5.06 -7.50 -1.34
C SER A 227 3.91 -7.24 -0.37
N GLN A 228 2.70 -7.72 -0.67
CA GLN A 228 1.52 -7.54 0.17
C GLN A 228 0.87 -8.89 0.54
N ASN A 229 0.32 -9.61 -0.43
CA ASN A 229 -0.42 -10.83 -0.13
C ASN A 229 0.47 -11.94 0.46
N LEU A 230 1.67 -12.15 -0.08
CA LEU A 230 2.58 -13.17 0.44
C LEU A 230 3.02 -12.89 1.89
N PRO A 231 3.53 -11.69 2.24
CA PRO A 231 3.84 -11.36 3.63
C PRO A 231 2.61 -11.37 4.55
N GLY A 232 1.43 -10.96 4.07
CA GLY A 232 0.19 -11.01 4.83
C GLY A 232 -0.21 -12.44 5.21
N ILE A 233 -0.08 -13.39 4.27
CA ILE A 233 -0.28 -14.82 4.53
C ILE A 233 0.76 -15.34 5.53
N ALA A 234 2.03 -14.98 5.36
CA ALA A 234 3.10 -15.38 6.27
C ALA A 234 2.84 -14.85 7.69
N MET A 235 2.34 -13.62 7.82
CA MET A 235 1.97 -13.02 9.09
C MET A 235 0.85 -13.81 9.78
N ILE A 236 -0.22 -14.15 9.08
CA ILE A 236 -1.32 -14.97 9.65
C ILE A 236 -0.79 -16.33 10.13
N LYS A 237 0.10 -16.96 9.33
CA LYS A 237 0.72 -18.26 9.71
C LYS A 237 1.63 -18.15 10.92
N SER A 238 2.40 -17.07 11.07
CA SER A 238 3.34 -16.89 12.18
C SER A 238 2.65 -16.80 13.56
N TYR A 239 1.36 -16.42 13.57
CA TYR A 239 0.52 -16.45 14.77
C TYR A 239 -0.27 -17.76 14.95
N GLY A 240 0.09 -18.83 14.22
CA GLY A 240 -0.46 -20.17 14.39
C GLY A 240 -1.76 -20.45 13.66
N TYR A 241 -2.29 -19.51 12.88
CA TYR A 241 -3.49 -19.74 12.08
C TYR A 241 -3.18 -20.47 10.78
N GLN A 242 -4.19 -21.18 10.24
CA GLN A 242 -4.14 -21.84 8.94
C GLN A 242 -4.94 -21.04 7.91
N PRO A 243 -4.31 -20.11 7.15
CA PRO A 243 -5.05 -19.27 6.24
C PRO A 243 -5.56 -20.02 5.01
N HIS A 244 -6.81 -19.73 4.64
CA HIS A 244 -7.41 -20.17 3.39
C HIS A 244 -6.88 -19.36 2.21
N VAL A 245 -5.60 -19.55 1.87
CA VAL A 245 -4.81 -18.69 0.95
C VAL A 245 -5.57 -18.31 -0.31
N ASN A 246 -6.06 -19.32 -1.04
CA ASN A 246 -6.74 -19.11 -2.33
C ASN A 246 -7.97 -18.22 -2.18
N GLN A 247 -8.76 -18.43 -1.13
CA GLN A 247 -9.99 -17.68 -0.91
C GLN A 247 -9.69 -16.27 -0.40
N LEU A 248 -8.70 -16.10 0.47
CA LEU A 248 -8.31 -14.76 0.94
C LEU A 248 -7.84 -13.90 -0.22
N VAL A 249 -6.92 -14.41 -1.05
CA VAL A 249 -6.41 -13.69 -2.22
C VAL A 249 -7.51 -13.49 -3.27
N GLY A 250 -8.32 -14.51 -3.55
CA GLY A 250 -9.41 -14.40 -4.52
C GLY A 250 -10.43 -13.32 -4.13
N TRP A 251 -10.88 -13.30 -2.88
CA TRP A 251 -11.87 -12.30 -2.43
C TRP A 251 -11.31 -10.89 -2.31
N THR A 252 -10.02 -10.70 -1.99
CA THR A 252 -9.39 -9.38 -2.10
C THR A 252 -9.33 -8.89 -3.54
N GLY A 253 -9.06 -9.79 -4.50
CA GLY A 253 -9.12 -9.48 -5.94
C GLY A 253 -10.54 -9.09 -6.40
N VAL A 254 -11.58 -9.80 -5.94
CA VAL A 254 -12.99 -9.44 -6.24
C VAL A 254 -13.34 -8.06 -5.69
N ALA A 255 -13.00 -7.78 -4.42
CA ALA A 255 -13.24 -6.47 -3.83
C ALA A 255 -12.51 -5.37 -4.61
N HIS A 256 -11.23 -5.58 -4.97
CA HIS A 256 -10.47 -4.67 -5.82
C HIS A 256 -11.20 -4.41 -7.15
N THR A 257 -11.63 -5.46 -7.86
CA THR A 257 -12.30 -5.38 -9.16
C THR A 257 -13.60 -4.56 -9.09
N ILE A 258 -14.46 -4.85 -8.11
CA ILE A 258 -15.75 -4.19 -7.95
C ILE A 258 -15.59 -2.68 -7.70
N PHE A 259 -14.60 -2.30 -6.88
CA PHE A 259 -14.39 -0.92 -6.50
C PHE A 259 -13.38 -0.17 -7.38
N ALA A 260 -12.70 -0.84 -8.33
CA ALA A 260 -11.75 -0.20 -9.25
C ALA A 260 -12.34 0.98 -10.04
N PRO A 261 -13.56 0.93 -10.60
CA PRO A 261 -14.15 2.06 -11.32
C PRO A 261 -14.39 3.31 -10.46
N PHE A 262 -14.31 3.19 -9.14
CA PHE A 262 -14.42 4.29 -8.19
C PHE A 262 -13.07 4.74 -7.62
N GLY A 263 -11.95 4.18 -8.15
CA GLY A 263 -10.59 4.54 -7.78
C GLY A 263 -9.89 3.61 -6.79
N CYS A 264 -10.44 2.41 -6.54
CA CYS A 264 -9.74 1.39 -5.77
C CYS A 264 -8.59 0.81 -6.59
N PHE A 265 -7.36 1.19 -6.27
CA PHE A 265 -6.16 0.74 -6.98
C PHE A 265 -5.57 -0.56 -6.42
N SER A 266 -5.92 -0.95 -5.21
CA SER A 266 -5.50 -2.24 -4.64
C SER A 266 -6.27 -2.61 -3.37
N VAL A 267 -6.50 -3.91 -3.18
CA VAL A 267 -6.95 -4.52 -1.93
C VAL A 267 -6.11 -5.77 -1.69
N ASN A 268 -5.41 -5.82 -0.57
CA ASN A 268 -4.47 -6.89 -0.26
C ASN A 268 -4.56 -7.29 1.21
N LEU A 269 -3.97 -8.44 1.55
CA LEU A 269 -3.76 -8.81 2.93
C LEU A 269 -2.69 -7.88 3.54
N ALA A 270 -2.99 -7.32 4.71
CA ALA A 270 -2.03 -6.51 5.45
C ALA A 270 -0.97 -7.42 6.10
N ALA A 271 0.27 -6.95 6.12
CA ALA A 271 1.36 -7.64 6.79
C ALA A 271 1.69 -6.97 8.14
N ILE A 272 2.27 -5.77 8.11
CA ILE A 272 2.81 -5.10 9.30
C ILE A 272 1.67 -4.71 10.28
N SER A 273 0.64 -4.05 9.79
CA SER A 273 -0.49 -3.62 10.62
C SER A 273 -1.30 -4.79 11.15
N ALA A 274 -1.38 -5.91 10.43
CA ALA A 274 -2.10 -7.11 10.84
C ALA A 274 -1.54 -7.73 12.15
N ALA A 275 -0.23 -7.61 12.41
CA ALA A 275 0.39 -8.12 13.62
C ALA A 275 -0.33 -7.65 14.89
N VAL A 276 -0.84 -6.40 14.89
CA VAL A 276 -1.57 -5.84 16.04
C VAL A 276 -2.87 -6.60 16.33
N SER A 277 -3.61 -6.95 15.28
CA SER A 277 -4.88 -7.67 15.41
C SER A 277 -4.70 -9.17 15.71
N LEU A 278 -3.53 -9.71 15.39
CA LEU A 278 -3.20 -11.13 15.58
C LEU A 278 -2.57 -11.42 16.95
N ASP A 279 -2.07 -10.41 17.65
CA ASP A 279 -1.34 -10.50 18.91
C ASP A 279 -2.18 -11.15 20.02
N ASP A 280 -1.52 -11.87 20.94
CA ASP A 280 -2.16 -12.54 22.09
C ASP A 280 -2.73 -11.54 23.11
N GLN A 281 -2.21 -10.31 23.16
CA GLN A 281 -2.76 -9.23 23.96
C GLN A 281 -4.17 -8.79 23.52
N VAL A 282 -4.59 -9.11 22.30
CA VAL A 282 -5.94 -8.82 21.78
C VAL A 282 -7.00 -9.62 22.53
N HIS A 283 -6.76 -10.92 22.66
CA HIS A 283 -7.60 -11.84 23.43
C HIS A 283 -6.83 -13.12 23.72
N PRO A 284 -6.90 -13.68 24.96
CA PRO A 284 -6.24 -14.95 25.32
C PRO A 284 -6.67 -16.11 24.41
N ASP A 285 -7.95 -16.19 24.09
CA ASP A 285 -8.50 -17.17 23.14
C ASP A 285 -8.28 -16.72 21.69
N PRO A 286 -7.42 -17.41 20.91
CA PRO A 286 -7.16 -17.09 19.51
C PRO A 286 -8.42 -17.09 18.64
N ALA A 287 -9.42 -17.93 18.96
CA ALA A 287 -10.67 -18.04 18.20
C ALA A 287 -11.57 -16.81 18.33
N LYS A 288 -11.29 -15.89 19.27
CA LYS A 288 -12.05 -14.66 19.49
C LYS A 288 -11.34 -13.41 18.92
N ARG A 289 -10.06 -13.52 18.55
CA ARG A 289 -9.30 -12.38 18.00
C ARG A 289 -9.85 -11.85 16.67
N TYR A 290 -10.68 -12.63 15.97
CA TYR A 290 -11.33 -12.19 14.72
C TYR A 290 -12.16 -10.91 14.89
N ILE A 291 -12.60 -10.57 16.11
CA ILE A 291 -13.27 -9.31 16.43
C ILE A 291 -12.38 -8.11 16.10
N ALA A 292 -11.06 -8.21 16.28
CA ALA A 292 -10.14 -7.14 15.89
C ALA A 292 -10.12 -6.91 14.37
N GLY A 293 -10.18 -7.99 13.58
CA GLY A 293 -10.30 -7.87 12.12
C GLY A 293 -11.63 -7.25 11.68
N ILE A 294 -12.74 -7.64 12.32
CA ILE A 294 -14.06 -7.03 12.09
C ILE A 294 -14.01 -5.54 12.43
N SER A 295 -13.48 -5.17 13.60
CA SER A 295 -13.40 -3.78 14.06
C SER A 295 -12.54 -2.94 13.11
N CYS A 296 -11.39 -3.46 12.67
CA CYS A 296 -10.56 -2.81 11.67
C CYS A 296 -11.35 -2.52 10.38
N GLY A 297 -12.11 -3.51 9.91
CA GLY A 297 -12.99 -3.36 8.74
C GLY A 297 -14.04 -2.28 8.93
N VAL A 298 -14.68 -2.21 10.09
CA VAL A 298 -15.67 -1.17 10.42
C VAL A 298 -15.03 0.22 10.38
N PHE A 299 -13.82 0.41 10.94
CA PHE A 299 -13.13 1.70 10.91
C PHE A 299 -12.74 2.11 9.49
N TYR A 300 -12.34 1.18 8.61
CA TYR A 300 -12.11 1.47 7.20
C TYR A 300 -13.40 1.88 6.47
N ILE A 301 -14.54 1.22 6.76
CA ILE A 301 -15.85 1.62 6.20
C ILE A 301 -16.20 3.04 6.65
N LEU A 302 -16.07 3.34 7.95
CA LEU A 302 -16.32 4.68 8.47
C LEU A 302 -15.43 5.73 7.80
N MET A 303 -14.13 5.44 7.67
CA MET A 303 -13.20 6.31 6.93
C MET A 303 -13.67 6.53 5.48
N GLY A 304 -14.09 5.48 4.80
CA GLY A 304 -14.59 5.57 3.42
C GLY A 304 -15.86 6.44 3.33
N LEU A 305 -16.78 6.29 4.26
CA LEU A 305 -18.01 7.12 4.29
C LEU A 305 -17.69 8.60 4.52
N PHE A 306 -16.73 8.92 5.39
CA PHE A 306 -16.27 10.28 5.68
C PHE A 306 -15.05 10.72 4.87
N ALA A 307 -14.80 10.08 3.73
CA ALA A 307 -13.60 10.36 2.93
C ALA A 307 -13.53 11.80 2.42
N ALA A 308 -14.65 12.45 2.15
CA ALA A 308 -14.66 13.86 1.75
C ALA A 308 -14.08 14.77 2.85
N THR A 309 -14.46 14.52 4.11
CA THR A 309 -13.89 15.23 5.27
C THR A 309 -12.39 14.95 5.42
N LEU A 310 -11.98 13.68 5.30
CA LEU A 310 -10.58 13.28 5.40
C LEU A 310 -9.72 13.95 4.32
N VAL A 311 -10.19 13.92 3.07
CA VAL A 311 -9.47 14.53 1.93
C VAL A 311 -9.37 16.04 2.13
N SER A 312 -10.46 16.72 2.53
CA SER A 312 -10.44 18.16 2.84
C SER A 312 -9.41 18.49 3.92
N LEU A 313 -9.36 17.70 5.00
CA LEU A 313 -8.36 17.86 6.06
C LEU A 313 -6.94 17.70 5.56
N LEU A 314 -6.64 16.60 4.86
CA LEU A 314 -5.29 16.30 4.38
C LEU A 314 -4.82 17.30 3.33
N MET A 315 -5.70 17.76 2.45
CA MET A 315 -5.38 18.78 1.43
C MET A 315 -5.22 20.19 1.99
N SER A 316 -5.63 20.42 3.25
CA SER A 316 -5.37 21.70 3.93
C SER A 316 -3.92 21.89 4.34
N PHE A 317 -3.15 20.79 4.44
CA PHE A 317 -1.74 20.88 4.80
C PHE A 317 -0.86 21.31 3.62
N PRO A 318 0.25 22.04 3.90
CA PRO A 318 1.19 22.44 2.86
C PRO A 318 1.79 21.24 2.14
N GLN A 319 2.08 21.40 0.85
CA GLN A 319 2.62 20.30 0.03
C GLN A 319 3.93 19.73 0.60
N ILE A 320 4.76 20.54 1.24
CA ILE A 320 6.01 20.07 1.86
C ILE A 320 5.77 19.14 3.05
N PHE A 321 4.69 19.33 3.83
CA PHE A 321 4.30 18.40 4.88
C PHE A 321 3.94 17.04 4.28
N ILE A 322 3.21 17.04 3.17
CA ILE A 322 2.82 15.86 2.41
C ILE A 322 4.06 15.12 1.88
N VAL A 323 5.01 15.84 1.28
CA VAL A 323 6.28 15.31 0.75
C VAL A 323 7.12 14.69 1.87
N ALA A 324 7.25 15.37 3.00
CA ALA A 324 8.01 14.88 4.15
C ALA A 324 7.42 13.58 4.71
N LEU A 325 6.09 13.54 4.91
CA LEU A 325 5.41 12.34 5.40
C LEU A 325 5.51 11.19 4.41
N ALA A 326 5.31 11.44 3.12
CA ALA A 326 5.40 10.44 2.08
C ALA A 326 6.76 9.74 2.07
N GLY A 327 7.83 10.51 2.08
CA GLY A 327 9.17 9.95 2.06
C GLY A 327 9.54 9.25 3.38
N ILE A 328 9.22 9.84 4.54
CA ILE A 328 9.49 9.23 5.86
C ILE A 328 8.74 7.89 6.00
N ALA A 329 7.49 7.83 5.59
CA ALA A 329 6.68 6.61 5.66
C ALA A 329 7.28 5.45 4.83
N LEU A 330 8.01 5.78 3.77
CA LEU A 330 8.62 4.80 2.88
C LEU A 330 10.03 4.34 3.30
N PHE A 331 10.69 4.98 4.25
CA PHE A 331 12.05 4.61 4.67
C PHE A 331 12.20 3.15 5.07
N ALA A 332 11.27 2.64 5.88
CA ALA A 332 11.30 1.24 6.29
C ALA A 332 11.12 0.30 5.10
N THR A 333 10.22 0.64 4.18
CA THR A 333 9.95 -0.14 2.97
C THR A 333 11.14 -0.12 2.02
N ILE A 334 11.79 1.04 1.82
CA ILE A 334 13.00 1.16 1.00
C ILE A 334 14.11 0.29 1.60
N SER A 335 14.42 0.46 2.89
CA SER A 335 15.46 -0.29 3.58
C SER A 335 15.25 -1.80 3.48
N HIS A 336 14.02 -2.27 3.74
CA HIS A 336 13.68 -3.69 3.66
C HIS A 336 13.87 -4.25 2.24
N ASN A 337 13.37 -3.55 1.23
CA ASN A 337 13.46 -4.01 -0.15
C ASN A 337 14.89 -3.97 -0.68
N VAL A 338 15.70 -2.96 -0.32
CA VAL A 338 17.14 -2.94 -0.65
C VAL A 338 17.84 -4.15 -0.03
N ALA A 339 17.61 -4.45 1.25
CA ALA A 339 18.22 -5.59 1.91
C ALA A 339 17.88 -6.92 1.22
N LEU A 340 16.61 -7.13 0.87
CA LEU A 340 16.16 -8.35 0.20
C LEU A 340 16.63 -8.44 -1.26
N ALA A 341 16.68 -7.32 -1.97
CA ALA A 341 17.14 -7.29 -3.36
C ALA A 341 18.58 -7.81 -3.53
N PHE A 342 19.45 -7.50 -2.57
CA PHE A 342 20.87 -7.83 -2.63
C PHE A 342 21.30 -8.98 -1.70
N ALA A 343 20.34 -9.68 -1.08
CA ALA A 343 20.63 -10.78 -0.17
C ALA A 343 21.27 -11.99 -0.88
N ASN A 344 20.76 -12.36 -2.05
CA ASN A 344 21.29 -13.47 -2.83
C ASN A 344 22.46 -13.00 -3.71
N VAL A 345 23.67 -13.54 -3.43
CA VAL A 345 24.91 -13.16 -4.14
C VAL A 345 24.82 -13.44 -5.64
N GLU A 346 24.23 -14.58 -6.03
CA GLU A 346 24.14 -15.02 -7.44
C GLU A 346 23.17 -14.14 -8.26
N GLU A 347 22.25 -13.45 -7.62
CA GLU A 347 21.24 -12.63 -8.29
C GLU A 347 21.51 -11.12 -8.19
N ARG A 348 22.60 -10.71 -7.49
CA ARG A 348 22.89 -9.28 -7.20
C ARG A 348 23.01 -8.42 -8.44
N GLU A 349 23.64 -8.91 -9.49
CA GLU A 349 23.85 -8.13 -10.71
C GLU A 349 22.53 -7.89 -11.45
N ALA A 350 21.69 -8.91 -11.55
CA ALA A 350 20.36 -8.78 -12.10
C ALA A 350 19.48 -7.84 -11.26
N ALA A 351 19.56 -7.95 -9.93
CA ALA A 351 18.87 -7.05 -9.00
C ALA A 351 19.38 -5.61 -9.14
N LEU A 352 20.68 -5.37 -9.28
CA LEU A 352 21.24 -4.04 -9.49
C LEU A 352 20.72 -3.39 -10.77
N LEU A 353 20.71 -4.11 -11.88
CA LEU A 353 20.22 -3.61 -13.15
C LEU A 353 18.71 -3.32 -13.11
N THR A 354 17.94 -4.21 -12.45
CA THR A 354 16.51 -3.98 -12.19
C THR A 354 16.30 -2.71 -11.35
N PHE A 355 17.05 -2.54 -10.27
CA PHE A 355 17.00 -1.38 -9.37
C PHE A 355 17.29 -0.08 -10.12
N LEU A 356 18.42 -0.02 -10.84
CA LEU A 356 18.85 1.18 -11.57
C LEU A 356 17.86 1.54 -12.68
N CYS A 357 17.40 0.55 -13.45
CA CYS A 357 16.41 0.78 -14.50
C CYS A 357 15.10 1.32 -13.90
N SER A 358 14.60 0.70 -12.82
CA SER A 358 13.36 1.16 -12.16
C SER A 358 13.50 2.55 -11.54
N ALA A 359 14.67 2.88 -10.97
CA ALA A 359 14.97 4.19 -10.39
C ALA A 359 15.12 5.29 -11.44
N SER A 360 15.58 4.97 -12.65
CA SER A 360 15.84 5.94 -13.71
C SER A 360 14.57 6.64 -14.21
N GLY A 361 13.40 5.99 -14.11
CA GLY A 361 12.16 6.48 -14.68
C GLY A 361 12.11 6.43 -16.21
N VAL A 362 13.01 5.65 -16.85
CA VAL A 362 13.04 5.48 -18.31
C VAL A 362 11.72 4.91 -18.81
N GLN A 363 11.32 5.36 -19.99
CA GLN A 363 10.10 4.91 -20.66
C GLN A 363 10.40 4.53 -22.09
N PHE A 364 9.96 3.36 -22.52
CA PHE A 364 9.99 2.94 -23.91
C PHE A 364 8.59 2.52 -24.36
N TRP A 365 8.15 3.00 -25.52
CA TRP A 365 6.82 2.73 -26.12
C TRP A 365 5.64 3.00 -25.17
N GLY A 366 5.74 4.04 -24.34
CA GLY A 366 4.71 4.36 -23.35
C GLY A 366 4.69 3.45 -22.11
N ILE A 367 5.63 2.49 -21.99
CA ILE A 367 5.70 1.56 -20.86
C ILE A 367 6.77 2.03 -19.88
N GLY A 368 6.39 2.16 -18.59
CA GLY A 368 7.25 2.73 -17.55
C GLY A 368 8.42 1.83 -17.12
N SER A 369 9.38 2.43 -16.42
CA SER A 369 10.66 1.83 -15.99
C SER A 369 10.53 0.60 -15.11
N ALA A 370 9.44 0.48 -14.32
CA ALA A 370 9.20 -0.68 -13.47
C ALA A 370 9.08 -1.99 -14.27
N PHE A 371 8.33 -1.96 -15.38
CA PHE A 371 8.21 -3.09 -16.29
C PHE A 371 9.56 -3.44 -16.93
N TRP A 372 10.23 -2.43 -17.50
CA TRP A 372 11.50 -2.65 -18.18
C TRP A 372 12.61 -3.12 -17.24
N GLY A 373 12.62 -2.61 -16.01
CA GLY A 373 13.54 -3.09 -14.97
C GLY A 373 13.36 -4.57 -14.67
N LEU A 374 12.08 -5.01 -14.54
CA LEU A 374 11.78 -6.42 -14.29
C LEU A 374 12.19 -7.30 -15.48
N ILE A 375 11.87 -6.91 -16.72
CA ILE A 375 12.25 -7.64 -17.93
C ILE A 375 13.77 -7.74 -18.06
N LEU A 376 14.49 -6.63 -17.86
CA LEU A 376 15.97 -6.62 -17.89
C LEU A 376 16.56 -7.56 -16.84
N GLY A 377 16.04 -7.52 -15.61
CA GLY A 377 16.49 -8.40 -14.54
C GLY A 377 16.26 -9.89 -14.85
N ILE A 378 15.08 -10.24 -15.36
CA ILE A 378 14.77 -11.61 -15.79
C ILE A 378 15.72 -12.04 -16.91
N PHE A 379 15.94 -11.19 -17.90
CA PHE A 379 16.87 -11.47 -19.01
C PHE A 379 18.28 -11.76 -18.49
N VAL A 380 18.81 -10.94 -17.58
CA VAL A 380 20.14 -11.13 -17.00
C VAL A 380 20.22 -12.43 -16.19
N LEU A 381 19.21 -12.76 -15.40
CA LEU A 381 19.16 -14.03 -14.67
C LEU A 381 19.19 -15.25 -15.61
N ILE A 382 18.43 -15.20 -16.70
CA ILE A 382 18.42 -16.27 -17.70
C ILE A 382 19.80 -16.37 -18.34
N LEU A 383 20.40 -15.25 -18.75
CA LEU A 383 21.71 -15.20 -19.38
C LEU A 383 22.79 -15.83 -18.50
N PHE A 384 22.82 -15.52 -17.21
CA PHE A 384 23.82 -16.03 -16.28
C PHE A 384 23.58 -17.48 -15.83
N ARG A 385 22.32 -17.95 -15.88
CA ARG A 385 22.00 -19.36 -15.62
C ARG A 385 22.28 -20.27 -16.83
N LEU A 386 22.35 -19.72 -18.04
CA LEU A 386 22.79 -20.47 -19.23
C LEU A 386 24.27 -20.78 -19.08
N LYS A 387 24.61 -22.01 -18.60
CA LYS A 387 25.95 -22.52 -18.68
C LYS A 387 26.33 -22.59 -20.17
N LEU A 388 27.16 -21.67 -20.63
CA LEU A 388 27.86 -21.85 -21.91
C LEU A 388 28.57 -23.19 -21.81
N LYS A 389 28.09 -24.21 -22.55
CA LYS A 389 28.85 -25.45 -22.73
C LYS A 389 30.22 -25.04 -23.33
N LYS A 390 31.26 -25.05 -22.49
CA LYS A 390 32.64 -25.02 -22.94
C LYS A 390 32.99 -26.36 -23.52
#